data_b518a96f1f92f5db4eb4b0a431690699
#
_entry.id   b518a96f1f92f5db4eb4b0a431690699
#
_cell.length_a   1.000
_cell.length_b   1.000
_cell.length_c   1.000
_cell.angle_alpha   90.00
_cell.angle_beta   90.00
_cell.angle_gamma   90.00
#
_symmetry.space_group_name_H-M   'P 1'
#
loop_
_entity.id
_entity.type
_entity.pdbx_description
1 polymer ?
#
loop_
_entity_poly.entity_id
_entity_poly.type
_entity_poly.pdbx_seq_one_letter_code
_entity_poly.pdbx_strand_id
1 'polypeptide(L)'
;ESEAQELIDHMTMKFRLVKFARIPEYNQLFSGDPTWVTLEVGGTSLDGRHMVTKTDYRFLHTLENMGPSPEPNLTVLYSPNLPTAFKKYAAKISIDTSSIQYENDEVMKPEWGDDYSICCCVSATKTGKEIQLFGARANLAKTLLYAFNGGFDEKHRIQCGPAMQRITSEYADYDEVIEKFDWWMDWLADIYVNVLNLIHYMHDKYYYEAAEMALINNDCERSFATGIAGFSHVVDSLSAIKYAKVKIIRDEEGITKDFEIEGDFPRYGNDDPRADEIATWLLRTFFDKIRRRHTYRDSKPSTSILTITSNVVYGEATGATPDGRKAYTSFAPGASPSYGAEQNGLLASLNSVAKI
;
A
#
# COMPACT_ATOMS: atom_id res chain seq x y z
N GLU A 1 -31.50 -17.31 17.07
CA GLU A 1 -31.03 -16.14 16.31
C GLU A 1 -30.10 -15.24 17.14
N SER A 2 -30.51 -14.81 18.38
CA SER A 2 -29.69 -13.96 19.25
C SER A 2 -28.41 -14.64 19.71
N GLU A 3 -28.46 -15.92 20.09
CA GLU A 3 -27.26 -16.68 20.51
C GLU A 3 -26.22 -16.79 19.41
N ALA A 4 -26.62 -17.00 18.14
CA ALA A 4 -25.69 -17.04 17.03
C ALA A 4 -25.03 -15.69 16.75
N GLN A 5 -25.76 -14.57 16.92
CA GLN A 5 -25.18 -13.24 16.84
C GLN A 5 -24.21 -12.99 17.98
N GLU A 6 -24.57 -13.35 19.20
CA GLU A 6 -23.71 -13.20 20.38
C GLU A 6 -22.36 -13.94 20.24
N LEU A 7 -22.37 -15.15 19.67
CA LEU A 7 -21.16 -15.92 19.40
C LEU A 7 -20.24 -15.22 18.39
N ILE A 8 -20.81 -14.62 17.34
CA ILE A 8 -20.06 -13.84 16.34
C ILE A 8 -19.50 -12.57 16.96
N ASP A 9 -20.30 -11.87 17.76
CA ASP A 9 -19.85 -10.66 18.46
C ASP A 9 -18.69 -10.99 19.43
N HIS A 10 -18.78 -12.08 20.18
CA HIS A 10 -17.70 -12.55 21.06
C HIS A 10 -16.43 -12.93 20.27
N MET A 11 -16.56 -13.58 19.13
CA MET A 11 -15.41 -13.89 18.26
C MET A 11 -14.74 -12.60 17.75
N THR A 12 -15.54 -11.66 17.28
CA THR A 12 -15.07 -10.36 16.79
C THR A 12 -14.39 -9.55 17.89
N MET A 13 -14.94 -9.57 19.11
CA MET A 13 -14.31 -8.94 20.27
C MET A 13 -12.92 -9.51 20.54
N LYS A 14 -12.73 -10.82 20.40
CA LYS A 14 -11.41 -11.45 20.60
C LYS A 14 -10.41 -10.99 19.54
N PHE A 15 -10.80 -10.84 18.29
CA PHE A 15 -9.93 -10.26 17.26
C PHE A 15 -9.48 -8.84 17.63
N ARG A 16 -10.38 -8.02 18.16
CA ARG A 16 -10.08 -6.64 18.58
C ARG A 16 -9.19 -6.54 19.80
N LEU A 17 -9.18 -7.55 20.66
CA LEU A 17 -8.35 -7.59 21.88
C LEU A 17 -6.91 -7.99 21.59
N VAL A 18 -6.67 -8.79 20.54
CA VAL A 18 -5.32 -9.24 20.20
C VAL A 18 -4.59 -8.15 19.44
N LYS A 19 -3.43 -7.75 19.94
CA LYS A 19 -2.56 -6.75 19.34
C LYS A 19 -1.13 -7.27 19.29
N PHE A 20 -0.43 -6.99 18.18
CA PHE A 20 1.00 -7.24 18.10
C PHE A 20 1.79 -6.03 18.61
N ALA A 21 2.75 -6.28 19.50
CA ALA A 21 3.72 -5.26 19.87
C ALA A 21 4.72 -5.06 18.71
N ARG A 22 4.99 -3.81 18.39
CA ARG A 22 6.01 -3.37 17.45
C ARG A 22 7.20 -2.75 18.18
N ILE A 23 8.10 -2.14 17.45
CA ILE A 23 9.14 -1.29 18.05
C ILE A 23 8.52 -0.14 18.85
N PRO A 24 9.19 0.38 19.88
CA PRO A 24 8.62 1.38 20.80
C PRO A 24 8.04 2.60 20.08
N GLU A 25 8.72 3.12 19.08
CA GLU A 25 8.30 4.29 18.32
C GLU A 25 6.97 4.06 17.58
N TYR A 26 6.80 2.87 17.01
CA TYR A 26 5.55 2.50 16.33
C TYR A 26 4.42 2.30 17.33
N ASN A 27 4.69 1.63 18.46
CA ASN A 27 3.68 1.41 19.51
C ASN A 27 3.20 2.72 20.14
N GLN A 28 4.08 3.71 20.25
CA GLN A 28 3.72 5.04 20.74
C GLN A 28 2.69 5.73 19.82
N LEU A 29 2.79 5.54 18.51
CA LEU A 29 1.87 6.11 17.54
C LEU A 29 0.53 5.35 17.46
N PHE A 30 0.57 4.02 17.50
CA PHE A 30 -0.57 3.17 17.14
C PHE A 30 -1.05 2.23 18.25
N SER A 31 -0.45 2.25 19.43
CA SER A 31 -0.80 1.38 20.57
C SER A 31 -0.79 -0.12 20.23
N GLY A 32 0.16 -0.54 19.40
CA GLY A 32 0.26 -1.89 18.84
C GLY A 32 -0.45 -2.04 17.48
N ASP A 33 -0.16 -3.13 16.81
CA ASP A 33 -0.71 -3.44 15.49
C ASP A 33 -1.89 -4.41 15.60
N PRO A 34 -2.96 -4.22 14.81
CA PRO A 34 -4.00 -5.22 14.67
C PRO A 34 -3.48 -6.54 14.13
N THR A 35 -4.22 -7.62 14.31
CA THR A 35 -3.89 -8.95 13.75
C THR A 35 -4.16 -9.05 12.26
N TRP A 36 -4.91 -8.10 11.70
CA TRP A 36 -5.33 -8.05 10.29
C TRP A 36 -6.07 -9.31 9.85
N VAL A 37 -6.90 -9.87 10.74
CA VAL A 37 -7.77 -10.99 10.41
C VAL A 37 -8.78 -10.56 9.37
N THR A 38 -8.80 -11.23 8.22
CA THR A 38 -9.78 -11.01 7.16
C THR A 38 -10.96 -11.96 7.32
N LEU A 39 -12.15 -11.41 7.25
CA LEU A 39 -13.41 -12.15 7.15
C LEU A 39 -14.07 -11.79 5.83
N GLU A 40 -14.36 -12.79 5.01
CA GLU A 40 -14.97 -12.62 3.71
C GLU A 40 -16.44 -13.00 3.76
N VAL A 41 -17.27 -12.17 3.15
CA VAL A 41 -18.73 -12.39 3.04
C VAL A 41 -19.20 -12.09 1.61
N GLY A 42 -20.31 -12.70 1.21
CA GLY A 42 -20.82 -12.52 -0.15
C GLY A 42 -20.19 -13.50 -1.13
N GLY A 43 -19.75 -13.00 -2.28
CA GLY A 43 -19.15 -13.82 -3.34
C GLY A 43 -20.16 -14.69 -4.11
N THR A 44 -19.63 -15.36 -5.14
CA THR A 44 -20.38 -16.26 -6.01
C THR A 44 -19.72 -17.63 -6.08
N SER A 45 -20.54 -18.67 -6.28
CA SER A 45 -20.07 -20.03 -6.56
C SER A 45 -19.68 -20.21 -8.03
N LEU A 46 -19.09 -21.35 -8.37
CA LEU A 46 -18.67 -21.72 -9.72
C LEU A 46 -19.79 -21.59 -10.78
N ASP A 47 -21.04 -21.81 -10.38
CA ASP A 47 -22.21 -21.70 -11.25
C ASP A 47 -22.85 -20.31 -11.26
N GLY A 48 -22.18 -19.32 -10.67
CA GLY A 48 -22.60 -17.90 -10.64
C GLY A 48 -23.68 -17.57 -9.61
N ARG A 49 -24.14 -18.54 -8.80
CA ARG A 49 -25.07 -18.27 -7.70
C ARG A 49 -24.37 -17.52 -6.58
N HIS A 50 -25.06 -16.57 -5.96
CA HIS A 50 -24.53 -15.90 -4.77
C HIS A 50 -24.38 -16.88 -3.59
N MET A 51 -23.39 -16.64 -2.76
CA MET A 51 -23.12 -17.45 -1.57
C MET A 51 -23.60 -16.79 -0.27
N VAL A 52 -24.34 -15.70 -0.36
CA VAL A 52 -24.86 -14.96 0.79
C VAL A 52 -25.79 -15.83 1.63
N THR A 53 -25.49 -15.89 2.92
CA THR A 53 -26.22 -16.61 3.96
C THR A 53 -26.69 -15.66 5.07
N LYS A 54 -27.47 -16.16 6.03
CA LYS A 54 -27.80 -15.39 7.25
C LYS A 54 -26.56 -15.03 8.06
N THR A 55 -25.52 -15.83 7.99
CA THR A 55 -24.27 -15.61 8.71
C THR A 55 -23.53 -14.37 8.18
N ASP A 56 -23.55 -14.14 6.86
CA ASP A 56 -23.00 -12.93 6.27
C ASP A 56 -23.67 -11.67 6.82
N TYR A 57 -25.00 -11.67 6.96
CA TYR A 57 -25.72 -10.56 7.59
C TYR A 57 -25.32 -10.37 9.05
N ARG A 58 -25.06 -11.45 9.80
CA ARG A 58 -24.62 -11.36 11.19
C ARG A 58 -23.22 -10.77 11.32
N PHE A 59 -22.31 -11.12 10.43
CA PHE A 59 -20.98 -10.48 10.38
C PHE A 59 -21.07 -8.98 10.09
N LEU A 60 -21.93 -8.58 9.16
CA LEU A 60 -22.16 -7.15 8.94
C LEU A 60 -22.79 -6.48 10.17
N HIS A 61 -23.77 -7.14 10.79
CA HIS A 61 -24.46 -6.62 11.98
C HIS A 61 -23.53 -6.46 13.20
N THR A 62 -22.52 -7.30 13.32
CA THR A 62 -21.49 -7.17 14.36
C THR A 62 -20.82 -5.78 14.34
N LEU A 63 -20.64 -5.17 13.15
CA LEU A 63 -20.07 -3.82 13.05
C LEU A 63 -21.01 -2.74 13.61
N GLU A 64 -22.34 -2.93 13.53
CA GLU A 64 -23.30 -2.05 14.20
C GLU A 64 -23.24 -2.24 15.73
N ASN A 65 -23.19 -3.51 16.20
CA ASN A 65 -23.19 -3.81 17.63
C ASN A 65 -21.93 -3.31 18.34
N MET A 66 -20.77 -3.44 17.70
CA MET A 66 -19.47 -3.19 18.30
C MET A 66 -18.82 -1.86 17.86
N GLY A 67 -19.40 -1.18 16.90
CA GLY A 67 -18.87 0.04 16.30
C GLY A 67 -17.67 -0.20 15.36
N PRO A 68 -17.18 0.88 14.70
CA PRO A 68 -16.10 0.80 13.73
C PRO A 68 -14.78 0.32 14.35
N SER A 69 -14.03 -0.47 13.60
CA SER A 69 -12.71 -0.95 14.00
C SER A 69 -11.97 -1.52 12.77
N PRO A 70 -10.64 -1.51 12.76
CA PRO A 70 -9.87 -2.20 11.73
C PRO A 70 -9.96 -3.73 11.83
N GLU A 71 -10.50 -4.26 12.96
CA GLU A 71 -10.66 -5.70 13.18
C GLU A 71 -12.14 -6.10 13.33
N PRO A 72 -12.55 -7.12 12.62
CA PRO A 72 -11.86 -7.81 11.52
C PRO A 72 -11.80 -6.92 10.28
N ASN A 73 -10.86 -7.19 9.38
CA ASN A 73 -10.96 -6.71 8.00
C ASN A 73 -12.13 -7.42 7.33
N LEU A 74 -13.31 -6.84 7.40
CA LEU A 74 -14.49 -7.41 6.76
C LEU A 74 -14.49 -7.05 5.27
N THR A 75 -14.38 -8.04 4.42
CA THR A 75 -14.35 -7.89 2.97
C THR A 75 -15.61 -8.44 2.35
N VAL A 76 -16.32 -7.63 1.60
CA VAL A 76 -17.43 -8.06 0.76
C VAL A 76 -16.89 -8.44 -0.62
N LEU A 77 -16.96 -9.71 -0.97
CA LEU A 77 -16.69 -10.19 -2.32
C LEU A 77 -17.87 -9.80 -3.21
N TYR A 78 -17.74 -8.65 -3.86
CA TYR A 78 -18.85 -8.04 -4.60
C TYR A 78 -19.03 -8.67 -5.97
N SER A 79 -20.30 -8.98 -6.29
CA SER A 79 -20.75 -9.31 -7.65
C SER A 79 -22.12 -8.66 -7.90
N PRO A 80 -22.43 -8.27 -9.16
CA PRO A 80 -23.80 -7.87 -9.53
C PRO A 80 -24.86 -8.90 -9.14
N ASN A 81 -24.52 -10.18 -9.08
CA ASN A 81 -25.40 -11.29 -8.74
C ASN A 81 -25.77 -11.40 -7.25
N LEU A 82 -25.11 -10.62 -6.38
CA LEU A 82 -25.47 -10.58 -4.96
C LEU A 82 -26.89 -10.06 -4.77
N PRO A 83 -27.66 -10.59 -3.77
CA PRO A 83 -28.99 -10.11 -3.48
C PRO A 83 -29.02 -8.59 -3.24
N THR A 84 -29.99 -7.91 -3.83
CA THR A 84 -30.12 -6.44 -3.68
C THR A 84 -30.25 -6.03 -2.21
N ALA A 85 -30.94 -6.82 -1.39
CA ALA A 85 -31.06 -6.56 0.05
C ALA A 85 -29.70 -6.61 0.76
N PHE A 86 -28.85 -7.60 0.42
CA PHE A 86 -27.51 -7.70 0.97
C PHE A 86 -26.63 -6.52 0.55
N LYS A 87 -26.62 -6.17 -0.75
CA LYS A 87 -25.87 -5.01 -1.26
C LYS A 87 -26.26 -3.70 -0.56
N LYS A 88 -27.57 -3.46 -0.37
CA LYS A 88 -28.06 -2.28 0.35
C LYS A 88 -27.66 -2.28 1.82
N TYR A 89 -27.69 -3.45 2.48
CA TYR A 89 -27.30 -3.57 3.87
C TYR A 89 -25.79 -3.35 4.05
N ALA A 90 -24.95 -3.98 3.23
CA ALA A 90 -23.52 -3.78 3.24
C ALA A 90 -23.15 -2.31 2.99
N ALA A 91 -23.80 -1.64 2.01
CA ALA A 91 -23.59 -0.21 1.76
C ALA A 91 -23.98 0.66 2.96
N LYS A 92 -25.11 0.35 3.64
CA LYS A 92 -25.51 1.04 4.88
C LYS A 92 -24.42 0.91 5.95
N ILE A 93 -23.97 -0.30 6.22
CA ILE A 93 -22.93 -0.56 7.23
C ILE A 93 -21.62 0.15 6.85
N SER A 94 -21.24 0.20 5.57
CA SER A 94 -20.08 0.96 5.10
C SER A 94 -20.18 2.45 5.43
N ILE A 95 -21.37 3.04 5.21
CA ILE A 95 -21.62 4.46 5.50
C ILE A 95 -21.55 4.71 7.01
N ASP A 96 -22.15 3.83 7.80
CA ASP A 96 -22.27 4.03 9.24
C ASP A 96 -20.95 3.76 9.99
N THR A 97 -20.09 2.87 9.48
CA THR A 97 -18.93 2.39 10.23
C THR A 97 -17.57 2.61 9.54
N SER A 98 -17.54 2.81 8.22
CA SER A 98 -16.30 2.86 7.42
C SER A 98 -15.38 1.64 7.63
N SER A 99 -15.95 0.46 7.96
CA SER A 99 -15.21 -0.73 8.38
C SER A 99 -15.37 -1.91 7.43
N ILE A 100 -15.76 -1.67 6.18
CA ILE A 100 -15.92 -2.70 5.15
C ILE A 100 -15.02 -2.40 3.96
N GLN A 101 -14.34 -3.43 3.47
CA GLN A 101 -13.67 -3.45 2.18
C GLN A 101 -14.53 -4.15 1.13
N TYR A 102 -14.30 -3.82 -0.13
CA TYR A 102 -14.97 -4.47 -1.26
C TYR A 102 -13.94 -4.96 -2.26
N GLU A 103 -14.07 -6.22 -2.65
CA GLU A 103 -13.33 -6.81 -3.76
C GLU A 103 -14.28 -7.21 -4.88
N ASN A 104 -13.88 -6.98 -6.10
CA ASN A 104 -14.72 -7.34 -7.24
C ASN A 104 -14.51 -8.80 -7.64
N ASP A 105 -15.44 -9.66 -7.26
CA ASP A 105 -15.40 -11.10 -7.50
C ASP A 105 -15.27 -11.47 -8.99
N GLU A 106 -15.83 -10.63 -9.88
CA GLU A 106 -15.76 -10.87 -11.33
C GLU A 106 -14.39 -10.48 -11.94
N VAL A 107 -13.64 -9.60 -11.28
CA VAL A 107 -12.28 -9.24 -11.67
C VAL A 107 -11.27 -10.20 -11.06
N MET A 108 -11.49 -10.63 -9.82
CA MET A 108 -10.54 -11.45 -9.07
C MET A 108 -10.53 -12.91 -9.53
N LYS A 109 -11.69 -13.53 -9.77
CA LYS A 109 -11.78 -14.94 -10.11
C LYS A 109 -11.05 -15.36 -11.39
N PRO A 110 -11.10 -14.61 -12.51
CA PRO A 110 -10.35 -14.96 -13.70
C PRO A 110 -8.85 -15.09 -13.49
N GLU A 111 -8.28 -14.31 -12.56
CA GLU A 111 -6.85 -14.30 -12.27
C GLU A 111 -6.48 -15.31 -11.16
N TRP A 112 -7.26 -15.35 -10.07
CA TRP A 112 -6.90 -16.07 -8.85
C TRP A 112 -7.66 -17.40 -8.67
N GLY A 113 -8.69 -17.65 -9.49
CA GLY A 113 -9.55 -18.82 -9.37
C GLY A 113 -10.69 -18.64 -8.36
N ASP A 114 -11.52 -19.65 -8.25
CA ASP A 114 -12.73 -19.58 -7.42
C ASP A 114 -12.46 -19.68 -5.92
N ASP A 115 -11.34 -20.27 -5.53
CA ASP A 115 -10.90 -20.44 -4.13
C ASP A 115 -9.93 -19.33 -3.69
N TYR A 116 -10.05 -18.14 -4.27
CA TYR A 116 -9.23 -17.04 -3.79
C TYR A 116 -9.75 -16.48 -2.46
N SER A 117 -8.86 -15.91 -1.71
CA SER A 117 -9.17 -15.10 -0.52
C SER A 117 -8.30 -13.86 -0.47
N ILE A 118 -8.67 -12.93 0.39
CA ILE A 118 -7.89 -11.72 0.64
C ILE A 118 -7.05 -11.93 1.91
N CYS A 119 -5.75 -11.98 1.70
CA CYS A 119 -4.79 -12.13 2.78
C CYS A 119 -4.49 -10.77 3.42
N CYS A 120 -4.55 -10.68 4.74
CA CYS A 120 -4.33 -9.47 5.52
C CYS A 120 -5.40 -8.40 5.20
N CYS A 121 -5.14 -7.46 4.32
CA CYS A 121 -6.06 -6.38 4.00
C CYS A 121 -6.45 -6.31 2.52
N VAL A 122 -5.54 -6.56 1.58
CA VAL A 122 -5.82 -6.36 0.13
C VAL A 122 -5.11 -7.33 -0.79
N SER A 123 -4.31 -8.26 -0.29
CA SER A 123 -3.56 -9.17 -1.14
C SER A 123 -4.38 -10.40 -1.48
N ALA A 124 -4.70 -10.58 -2.75
CA ALA A 124 -5.32 -11.82 -3.20
C ALA A 124 -4.35 -13.00 -3.06
N THR A 125 -4.87 -14.14 -2.66
CA THR A 125 -4.12 -15.39 -2.52
C THR A 125 -5.00 -16.59 -2.86
N LYS A 126 -4.40 -17.66 -3.33
CA LYS A 126 -5.10 -18.93 -3.54
C LYS A 126 -5.17 -19.69 -2.22
N THR A 127 -6.36 -19.80 -1.66
CA THR A 127 -6.59 -20.41 -0.34
C THR A 127 -5.98 -21.81 -0.24
N GLY A 128 -5.11 -22.01 0.74
CA GLY A 128 -4.46 -23.29 1.00
C GLY A 128 -3.45 -23.73 -0.06
N LYS A 129 -3.12 -22.90 -1.06
CA LYS A 129 -2.20 -23.23 -2.16
C LYS A 129 -1.06 -22.22 -2.31
N GLU A 130 -1.14 -21.08 -1.65
CA GLU A 130 -0.15 -20.01 -1.78
C GLU A 130 0.31 -19.50 -0.42
N ILE A 131 1.61 -19.19 -0.34
CA ILE A 131 2.22 -18.45 0.77
C ILE A 131 2.67 -17.10 0.25
N GLN A 132 2.29 -16.03 0.95
CA GLN A 132 2.76 -14.69 0.66
C GLN A 132 3.95 -14.33 1.55
N LEU A 133 5.11 -14.12 0.93
CA LEU A 133 6.30 -13.61 1.59
C LEU A 133 6.26 -12.08 1.58
N PHE A 134 5.97 -11.48 2.72
CA PHE A 134 5.86 -10.04 2.89
C PHE A 134 6.80 -9.54 3.99
N GLY A 135 7.39 -8.36 3.80
CA GLY A 135 8.31 -7.79 4.77
C GLY A 135 8.07 -6.30 4.99
N ALA A 136 8.69 -5.47 4.19
CA ALA A 136 8.68 -4.01 4.33
C ALA A 136 8.25 -3.34 3.03
N ARG A 137 8.14 -2.01 3.06
CA ARG A 137 7.83 -1.17 1.89
C ARG A 137 9.03 -0.32 1.50
N ALA A 138 9.15 -0.03 0.21
CA ALA A 138 10.14 0.89 -0.32
C ALA A 138 9.62 2.34 -0.23
N ASN A 139 10.36 3.23 0.43
CA ASN A 139 10.02 4.65 0.52
C ASN A 139 10.55 5.39 -0.72
N LEU A 140 9.74 5.51 -1.77
CA LEU A 140 10.15 6.16 -3.01
C LEU A 140 10.29 7.69 -2.88
N ALA A 141 9.53 8.32 -1.98
CA ALA A 141 9.65 9.76 -1.74
C ALA A 141 11.00 10.10 -1.09
N LYS A 142 11.48 9.30 -0.14
CA LYS A 142 12.83 9.40 0.42
C LYS A 142 13.90 9.16 -0.66
N THR A 143 13.67 8.18 -1.52
CA THR A 143 14.58 7.85 -2.63
C THR A 143 14.68 8.99 -3.64
N LEU A 144 13.57 9.70 -3.91
CA LEU A 144 13.60 10.91 -4.72
C LEU A 144 14.49 12.00 -4.07
N LEU A 145 14.43 12.18 -2.74
CA LEU A 145 15.32 13.13 -2.04
C LEU A 145 16.77 12.68 -2.09
N TYR A 146 17.07 11.38 -2.15
CA TYR A 146 18.45 10.91 -2.40
C TYR A 146 18.95 11.29 -3.79
N ALA A 147 18.08 11.37 -4.80
CA ALA A 147 18.46 11.89 -6.11
C ALA A 147 18.90 13.38 -6.03
N PHE A 148 18.23 14.20 -5.25
CA PHE A 148 18.61 15.58 -5.01
C PHE A 148 19.90 15.71 -4.19
N ASN A 149 20.04 14.89 -3.15
CA ASN A 149 21.08 15.03 -2.12
C ASN A 149 22.28 14.07 -2.34
N GLY A 150 22.34 13.34 -3.45
CA GLY A 150 23.44 12.42 -3.74
C GLY A 150 23.57 11.28 -2.73
N GLY A 151 22.45 10.76 -2.23
CA GLY A 151 22.38 9.68 -1.24
C GLY A 151 22.56 10.11 0.21
N PHE A 152 22.58 11.40 0.48
CA PHE A 152 22.64 11.92 1.84
C PHE A 152 21.23 12.06 2.44
N ASP A 153 21.04 11.53 3.65
CA ASP A 153 19.76 11.59 4.38
C ASP A 153 19.62 12.98 5.04
N GLU A 154 18.59 13.71 4.64
CA GLU A 154 18.33 15.07 5.10
C GLU A 154 17.87 15.14 6.55
N LYS A 155 17.28 14.04 7.08
CA LYS A 155 16.80 13.97 8.47
C LYS A 155 17.90 13.55 9.44
N HIS A 156 18.58 12.45 9.15
CA HIS A 156 19.59 11.87 10.05
C HIS A 156 20.99 12.43 9.82
N ARG A 157 21.18 13.21 8.76
CA ARG A 157 22.45 13.88 8.42
C ARG A 157 23.62 12.90 8.21
N ILE A 158 23.32 11.79 7.53
CA ILE A 158 24.29 10.73 7.22
C ILE A 158 24.26 10.36 5.74
N GLN A 159 25.35 9.84 5.23
CA GLN A 159 25.40 9.22 3.90
C GLN A 159 24.81 7.82 3.99
N CYS A 160 23.63 7.59 3.38
CA CYS A 160 22.91 6.31 3.45
C CYS A 160 23.20 5.39 2.26
N GLY A 161 23.56 5.93 1.12
CA GLY A 161 23.87 5.18 -0.09
C GLY A 161 25.22 5.58 -0.67
N PRO A 162 25.56 5.10 -1.87
CA PRO A 162 26.75 5.55 -2.59
C PRO A 162 26.76 7.06 -2.73
N ALA A 163 27.92 7.70 -2.48
CA ALA A 163 28.04 9.13 -2.66
C ALA A 163 27.99 9.49 -4.16
N MET A 164 26.95 10.19 -4.54
CA MET A 164 26.75 10.66 -5.91
C MET A 164 26.73 12.19 -5.98
N GLN A 165 26.91 12.72 -7.18
CA GLN A 165 26.81 14.15 -7.42
C GLN A 165 25.39 14.64 -7.09
N ARG A 166 25.30 15.63 -6.21
CA ARG A 166 24.05 16.31 -5.85
C ARG A 166 23.54 17.14 -7.02
N ILE A 167 22.24 17.38 -7.07
CA ILE A 167 21.66 18.41 -7.93
C ILE A 167 22.02 19.76 -7.32
N THR A 168 22.76 20.60 -8.04
CA THR A 168 23.23 21.90 -7.54
C THR A 168 22.55 23.10 -8.18
N SER A 169 21.77 22.89 -9.24
CA SER A 169 20.95 23.90 -9.91
C SER A 169 19.97 24.57 -8.94
N GLU A 170 19.64 25.83 -9.17
CA GLU A 170 18.66 26.57 -8.37
C GLU A 170 17.24 26.00 -8.55
N TYR A 171 16.92 25.60 -9.77
CA TYR A 171 15.64 25.00 -10.16
C TYR A 171 15.84 23.53 -10.55
N ALA A 172 14.85 22.71 -10.26
CA ALA A 172 14.87 21.31 -10.65
C ALA A 172 14.66 21.18 -12.16
N ASP A 173 15.58 20.47 -12.82
CA ASP A 173 15.44 20.05 -14.21
C ASP A 173 14.83 18.64 -14.25
N TYR A 174 13.80 18.46 -15.09
CA TYR A 174 13.05 17.20 -15.11
C TYR A 174 13.91 16.03 -15.57
N ASP A 175 14.69 16.21 -16.62
CA ASP A 175 15.49 15.14 -17.22
C ASP A 175 16.64 14.74 -16.28
N GLU A 176 17.31 15.71 -15.64
CA GLU A 176 18.33 15.43 -14.61
C GLU A 176 17.74 14.68 -13.41
N VAL A 177 16.57 15.10 -12.93
CA VAL A 177 15.90 14.44 -11.79
C VAL A 177 15.51 13.02 -12.14
N ILE A 178 14.90 12.79 -13.31
CA ILE A 178 14.50 11.45 -13.77
C ILE A 178 15.70 10.53 -13.91
N GLU A 179 16.79 10.97 -14.52
CA GLU A 179 18.01 10.17 -14.70
C GLU A 179 18.56 9.71 -13.34
N LYS A 180 18.74 10.67 -12.42
CA LYS A 180 19.24 10.36 -11.07
C LYS A 180 18.27 9.51 -10.27
N PHE A 181 16.98 9.79 -10.33
CA PHE A 181 15.96 9.05 -9.60
C PHE A 181 15.83 7.61 -10.12
N ASP A 182 15.91 7.39 -11.43
CA ASP A 182 15.91 6.05 -12.02
C ASP A 182 17.08 5.21 -11.51
N TRP A 183 18.28 5.79 -11.43
CA TRP A 183 19.44 5.14 -10.85
C TRP A 183 19.23 4.80 -9.37
N TRP A 184 18.67 5.74 -8.59
CA TRP A 184 18.40 5.51 -7.18
C TRP A 184 17.31 4.47 -6.95
N MET A 185 16.32 4.38 -7.81
CA MET A 185 15.32 3.31 -7.78
C MET A 185 15.95 1.94 -8.06
N ASP A 186 16.93 1.87 -8.93
CA ASP A 186 17.63 0.62 -9.22
C ASP A 186 18.47 0.15 -8.02
N TRP A 187 19.23 1.07 -7.42
CA TRP A 187 19.96 0.83 -6.17
C TRP A 187 19.02 0.41 -5.01
N LEU A 188 17.91 1.12 -4.85
CA LEU A 188 16.91 0.77 -3.83
C LEU A 188 16.34 -0.63 -4.06
N ALA A 189 16.03 -1.00 -5.30
CA ALA A 189 15.48 -2.30 -5.62
C ALA A 189 16.46 -3.44 -5.24
N ASP A 190 17.77 -3.26 -5.43
CA ASP A 190 18.79 -4.21 -4.97
C ASP A 190 18.75 -4.40 -3.45
N ILE A 191 18.83 -3.31 -2.71
CA ILE A 191 18.83 -3.37 -1.25
C ILE A 191 17.50 -3.92 -0.73
N TYR A 192 16.38 -3.45 -1.29
CA TYR A 192 15.05 -3.83 -0.88
C TYR A 192 14.81 -5.34 -1.03
N VAL A 193 15.11 -5.90 -2.21
CA VAL A 193 14.98 -7.34 -2.43
C VAL A 193 15.93 -8.14 -1.54
N ASN A 194 17.18 -7.70 -1.38
CA ASN A 194 18.13 -8.39 -0.51
C ASN A 194 17.71 -8.36 0.96
N VAL A 195 17.17 -7.24 1.45
CA VAL A 195 16.64 -7.15 2.82
C VAL A 195 15.44 -8.07 3.00
N LEU A 196 14.51 -8.12 2.05
CA LEU A 196 13.37 -9.03 2.11
C LEU A 196 13.82 -10.49 2.07
N ASN A 197 14.78 -10.85 1.21
CA ASN A 197 15.36 -12.18 1.16
C ASN A 197 15.96 -12.58 2.52
N LEU A 198 16.67 -11.66 3.17
CA LEU A 198 17.26 -11.91 4.49
C LEU A 198 16.17 -12.07 5.57
N ILE A 199 15.12 -11.25 5.54
CA ILE A 199 13.98 -11.35 6.47
C ILE A 199 13.34 -12.73 6.35
N HIS A 200 13.01 -13.19 5.13
CA HIS A 200 12.35 -14.47 4.91
C HIS A 200 13.27 -15.66 5.22
N TYR A 201 14.56 -15.56 4.89
CA TYR A 201 15.54 -16.56 5.34
C TYR A 201 15.58 -16.67 6.87
N MET A 202 15.58 -15.54 7.58
CA MET A 202 15.62 -15.54 9.05
C MET A 202 14.33 -16.07 9.66
N HIS A 203 13.18 -15.80 9.06
CA HIS A 203 11.90 -16.39 9.49
C HIS A 203 11.94 -17.91 9.33
N ASP A 204 12.38 -18.42 8.18
CA ASP A 204 12.44 -19.85 7.91
C ASP A 204 13.47 -20.59 8.78
N LYS A 205 14.56 -19.93 9.15
CA LYS A 205 15.51 -20.47 10.13
C LYS A 205 14.83 -20.86 11.45
N TYR A 206 13.71 -20.19 11.77
CA TYR A 206 12.89 -20.47 12.95
C TYR A 206 11.55 -21.15 12.61
N TYR A 207 11.52 -21.92 11.52
CA TYR A 207 10.40 -22.74 11.09
C TYR A 207 9.10 -22.00 10.72
N TYR A 208 9.19 -20.75 10.29
CA TYR A 208 7.99 -19.97 9.93
C TYR A 208 7.22 -20.63 8.77
N GLU A 209 7.85 -20.88 7.63
CA GLU A 209 7.19 -21.52 6.49
C GLU A 209 6.70 -22.94 6.84
N ALA A 210 7.48 -23.72 7.59
CA ALA A 210 7.07 -25.04 8.02
C ALA A 210 5.81 -25.03 8.91
N ALA A 211 5.62 -23.99 9.72
CA ALA A 211 4.39 -23.81 10.49
C ALA A 211 3.19 -23.45 9.60
N GLU A 212 3.40 -22.57 8.63
CA GLU A 212 2.36 -22.20 7.64
C GLU A 212 1.98 -23.40 6.75
N MET A 213 2.94 -24.21 6.33
CA MET A 213 2.73 -25.41 5.52
C MET A 213 1.85 -26.47 6.18
N ALA A 214 1.66 -26.43 7.50
CA ALA A 214 0.72 -27.32 8.18
C ALA A 214 -0.73 -27.12 7.72
N LEU A 215 -1.06 -25.96 7.17
CA LEU A 215 -2.38 -25.56 6.68
C LEU A 215 -2.47 -25.44 5.16
N ILE A 216 -1.37 -25.69 4.45
CA ILE A 216 -1.22 -25.44 3.03
C ILE A 216 -0.85 -26.75 2.29
N ASN A 217 -1.24 -26.83 1.02
CA ASN A 217 -0.94 -27.97 0.17
C ASN A 217 0.57 -28.12 -0.05
N ASN A 218 1.07 -29.35 -0.24
CA ASN A 218 2.47 -29.64 -0.50
C ASN A 218 3.02 -28.95 -1.76
N ASP A 219 2.16 -28.70 -2.75
CA ASP A 219 2.49 -27.99 -3.98
C ASP A 219 2.16 -26.49 -3.82
N CYS A 220 2.91 -25.82 -2.96
CA CYS A 220 2.68 -24.43 -2.57
C CYS A 220 3.34 -23.47 -3.56
N GLU A 221 2.55 -22.53 -4.09
CA GLU A 221 3.08 -21.35 -4.77
C GLU A 221 3.58 -20.33 -3.74
N ARG A 222 4.65 -19.58 -4.10
CA ARG A 222 5.19 -18.52 -3.25
C ARG A 222 5.13 -17.21 -3.99
N SER A 223 4.43 -16.22 -3.43
CA SER A 223 4.47 -14.84 -3.89
C SER A 223 5.44 -14.02 -3.02
N PHE A 224 6.19 -13.13 -3.67
CA PHE A 224 7.12 -12.21 -3.03
C PHE A 224 6.50 -10.82 -3.03
N ALA A 225 5.80 -10.50 -1.98
CA ALA A 225 5.02 -9.28 -1.89
C ALA A 225 5.91 -8.09 -1.57
N THR A 226 5.93 -7.13 -2.48
CA THR A 226 6.63 -5.85 -2.32
C THR A 226 5.62 -4.71 -2.21
N GLY A 227 6.06 -3.56 -1.72
CA GLY A 227 5.19 -2.41 -1.55
C GLY A 227 5.89 -1.08 -1.70
N ILE A 228 5.13 -0.07 -2.07
CA ILE A 228 5.59 1.32 -2.28
C ILE A 228 4.93 2.23 -1.25
N ALA A 229 5.74 3.10 -0.62
CA ALA A 229 5.28 4.21 0.20
C ALA A 229 5.62 5.55 -0.45
N GLY A 230 4.75 6.54 -0.31
CA GLY A 230 4.91 7.88 -0.85
C GLY A 230 4.63 8.01 -2.35
N PHE A 231 3.87 7.07 -2.93
CA PHE A 231 3.61 6.98 -4.35
C PHE A 231 3.05 8.28 -4.95
N SER A 232 1.91 8.76 -4.46
CA SER A 232 1.24 9.97 -4.97
C SER A 232 2.10 11.21 -4.81
N HIS A 233 2.86 11.32 -3.72
CA HIS A 233 3.81 12.43 -3.51
C HIS A 233 4.94 12.44 -4.53
N VAL A 234 5.44 11.27 -4.93
CA VAL A 234 6.45 11.18 -6.01
C VAL A 234 5.85 11.54 -7.35
N VAL A 235 4.66 11.04 -7.66
CA VAL A 235 3.95 11.37 -8.92
C VAL A 235 3.73 12.87 -9.02
N ASP A 236 3.17 13.49 -7.99
CA ASP A 236 2.90 14.93 -7.95
C ASP A 236 4.19 15.75 -7.96
N SER A 237 5.26 15.27 -7.32
CA SER A 237 6.59 15.91 -7.35
C SER A 237 7.19 15.92 -8.75
N LEU A 238 7.15 14.80 -9.46
CA LEU A 238 7.63 14.70 -10.84
C LEU A 238 6.76 15.53 -11.79
N SER A 239 5.45 15.58 -11.55
CA SER A 239 4.53 16.43 -12.29
C SER A 239 4.83 17.91 -12.05
N ALA A 240 5.07 18.33 -10.80
CA ALA A 240 5.44 19.71 -10.48
C ALA A 240 6.74 20.12 -11.19
N ILE A 241 7.77 19.27 -11.16
CA ILE A 241 9.05 19.53 -11.82
C ILE A 241 8.89 19.63 -13.35
N LYS A 242 7.99 18.81 -13.94
CA LYS A 242 7.77 18.77 -15.39
C LYS A 242 6.94 19.93 -15.93
N TYR A 243 5.92 20.35 -15.18
CA TYR A 243 4.90 21.29 -15.68
C TYR A 243 4.86 22.65 -14.98
N ALA A 244 5.52 22.78 -13.85
CA ALA A 244 5.70 24.05 -13.14
C ALA A 244 7.18 24.38 -13.00
N LYS A 245 7.52 25.41 -12.23
CA LYS A 245 8.88 25.79 -11.95
C LYS A 245 9.17 25.53 -10.46
N VAL A 246 10.04 24.58 -10.18
CA VAL A 246 10.33 24.14 -8.81
C VAL A 246 11.72 24.62 -8.39
N LYS A 247 11.77 25.56 -7.46
CA LYS A 247 13.00 26.06 -6.86
C LYS A 247 13.41 25.18 -5.68
N ILE A 248 14.69 24.82 -5.63
CA ILE A 248 15.26 23.96 -4.59
C ILE A 248 15.83 24.83 -3.48
N ILE A 249 15.26 24.74 -2.29
CA ILE A 249 15.76 25.46 -1.10
C ILE A 249 16.68 24.54 -0.32
N ARG A 250 17.93 24.99 -0.13
CA ARG A 250 18.98 24.24 0.56
C ARG A 250 19.37 24.90 1.87
N ASP A 251 19.90 24.11 2.77
CA ASP A 251 20.56 24.58 3.98
C ASP A 251 22.02 25.00 3.71
N GLU A 252 22.74 25.40 4.77
CA GLU A 252 24.12 25.84 4.71
C GLU A 252 25.10 24.75 4.24
N GLU A 253 24.76 23.48 4.37
CA GLU A 253 25.55 22.34 3.91
C GLU A 253 25.18 21.89 2.47
N GLY A 254 24.25 22.61 1.83
CA GLY A 254 23.78 22.35 0.49
C GLY A 254 22.80 21.17 0.40
N ILE A 255 22.21 20.74 1.52
CA ILE A 255 21.20 19.69 1.57
C ILE A 255 19.82 20.30 1.34
N THR A 256 19.01 19.64 0.55
CA THR A 256 17.63 20.07 0.26
C THR A 256 16.79 20.09 1.54
N LYS A 257 16.19 21.24 1.81
CA LYS A 257 15.39 21.54 3.00
C LYS A 257 13.91 21.73 2.66
N ASP A 258 13.58 22.40 1.55
CA ASP A 258 12.21 22.69 1.11
C ASP A 258 12.21 22.95 -0.40
N PHE A 259 11.02 23.12 -0.97
CA PHE A 259 10.81 23.49 -2.37
C PHE A 259 9.79 24.61 -2.48
N GLU A 260 10.03 25.54 -3.39
CA GLU A 260 9.09 26.58 -3.77
C GLU A 260 8.59 26.30 -5.20
N ILE A 261 7.28 26.33 -5.38
CA ILE A 261 6.63 25.97 -6.64
C ILE A 261 5.98 27.24 -7.21
N GLU A 262 6.34 27.59 -8.45
CA GLU A 262 5.73 28.66 -9.21
C GLU A 262 4.95 28.07 -10.39
N GLY A 263 3.64 28.33 -10.45
CA GLY A 263 2.73 27.84 -11.48
C GLY A 263 1.93 26.63 -11.04
N ASP A 264 1.01 26.19 -11.91
CA ASP A 264 0.13 25.06 -11.70
C ASP A 264 0.66 23.82 -12.42
N PHE A 265 0.33 22.65 -11.88
CA PHE A 265 0.70 21.36 -12.46
C PHE A 265 -0.40 20.34 -12.27
N PRO A 266 -0.54 19.34 -13.17
CA PRO A 266 -1.53 18.28 -13.03
C PRO A 266 -1.19 17.41 -11.82
N ARG A 267 -2.20 17.12 -10.99
CA ARG A 267 -2.07 16.27 -9.81
C ARG A 267 -2.74 14.93 -10.01
N TYR A 268 -2.13 13.90 -9.48
CA TYR A 268 -2.69 12.55 -9.45
C TYR A 268 -4.02 12.49 -8.71
N GLY A 269 -4.96 11.67 -9.23
CA GLY A 269 -6.31 11.55 -8.68
C GLY A 269 -7.35 12.45 -9.33
N ASN A 270 -7.06 13.06 -10.48
CA ASN A 270 -7.96 13.94 -11.21
C ASN A 270 -8.34 13.43 -12.62
N ASP A 271 -8.01 12.18 -12.94
CA ASP A 271 -8.19 11.59 -14.29
C ASP A 271 -7.46 12.38 -15.38
N ASP A 272 -6.33 13.02 -15.01
CA ASP A 272 -5.50 13.79 -15.93
C ASP A 272 -4.40 12.88 -16.49
N PRO A 273 -4.38 12.62 -17.81
CA PRO A 273 -3.43 11.70 -18.41
C PRO A 273 -1.97 12.10 -18.16
N ARG A 274 -1.66 13.39 -17.99
CA ARG A 274 -0.30 13.86 -17.73
C ARG A 274 0.26 13.39 -16.38
N ALA A 275 -0.59 13.36 -15.35
CA ALA A 275 -0.23 12.83 -14.03
C ALA A 275 -0.32 11.30 -14.00
N ASP A 276 -1.37 10.72 -14.60
CA ASP A 276 -1.59 9.27 -14.63
C ASP A 276 -0.50 8.51 -15.42
N GLU A 277 0.05 9.11 -16.49
CA GLU A 277 1.20 8.56 -17.22
C GLU A 277 2.47 8.50 -16.34
N ILE A 278 2.72 9.54 -15.54
CA ILE A 278 3.84 9.55 -14.57
C ILE A 278 3.61 8.46 -13.51
N ALA A 279 2.39 8.30 -13.02
CA ALA A 279 2.02 7.27 -12.05
C ALA A 279 2.26 5.86 -12.60
N THR A 280 1.80 5.60 -13.81
CA THR A 280 2.00 4.32 -14.50
C THR A 280 3.49 4.04 -14.77
N TRP A 281 4.23 5.05 -15.23
CA TRP A 281 5.68 4.95 -15.44
C TRP A 281 6.40 4.60 -14.14
N LEU A 282 6.11 5.30 -13.05
CA LEU A 282 6.74 5.10 -11.75
C LEU A 282 6.55 3.67 -11.24
N LEU A 283 5.30 3.20 -11.25
CA LEU A 283 4.97 1.86 -10.78
C LEU A 283 5.67 0.78 -11.61
N ARG A 284 5.52 0.85 -12.93
CA ARG A 284 6.12 -0.14 -13.85
C ARG A 284 7.63 -0.15 -13.78
N THR A 285 8.26 1.03 -13.80
CA THR A 285 9.72 1.14 -13.75
C THR A 285 10.28 0.51 -12.47
N PHE A 286 9.71 0.83 -11.32
CA PHE A 286 10.21 0.29 -10.05
C PHE A 286 9.93 -1.22 -9.93
N PHE A 287 8.75 -1.68 -10.34
CA PHE A 287 8.40 -3.09 -10.32
C PHE A 287 9.26 -3.91 -11.29
N ASP A 288 9.55 -3.42 -12.49
CA ASP A 288 10.46 -4.09 -13.42
C ASP A 288 11.88 -4.20 -12.86
N LYS A 289 12.34 -3.21 -12.10
CA LYS A 289 13.62 -3.29 -11.38
C LYS A 289 13.59 -4.41 -10.34
N ILE A 290 12.51 -4.54 -9.56
CA ILE A 290 12.33 -5.63 -8.59
C ILE A 290 12.33 -6.99 -9.29
N ARG A 291 11.57 -7.16 -10.37
CA ARG A 291 11.40 -8.43 -11.11
C ARG A 291 12.70 -8.98 -11.71
N ARG A 292 13.71 -8.15 -11.91
CA ARG A 292 15.03 -8.57 -12.42
C ARG A 292 15.92 -9.20 -11.37
N ARG A 293 15.52 -9.18 -10.09
CA ARG A 293 16.32 -9.63 -8.97
C ARG A 293 15.89 -11.02 -8.51
N HIS A 294 16.85 -11.75 -7.97
CA HIS A 294 16.59 -13.07 -7.40
C HIS A 294 15.85 -12.93 -6.08
N THR A 295 14.73 -13.62 -5.95
CA THR A 295 13.86 -13.61 -4.77
C THR A 295 14.03 -14.89 -3.96
N TYR A 296 13.76 -14.81 -2.67
CA TYR A 296 13.87 -15.94 -1.77
C TYR A 296 13.00 -17.13 -2.25
N ARG A 297 13.62 -18.31 -2.40
CA ARG A 297 13.01 -19.54 -2.91
C ARG A 297 12.31 -19.37 -4.27
N ASP A 298 12.86 -18.55 -5.13
CA ASP A 298 12.32 -18.26 -6.47
C ASP A 298 10.84 -17.82 -6.46
N SER A 299 10.42 -17.17 -5.37
CA SER A 299 9.06 -16.68 -5.22
C SER A 299 8.73 -15.60 -6.26
N LYS A 300 7.48 -15.59 -6.72
CA LYS A 300 7.00 -14.68 -7.78
C LYS A 300 6.82 -13.26 -7.24
N PRO A 301 7.57 -12.25 -7.73
CA PRO A 301 7.39 -10.88 -7.29
C PRO A 301 6.00 -10.33 -7.61
N SER A 302 5.37 -9.71 -6.63
CA SER A 302 4.19 -8.87 -6.77
C SER A 302 4.47 -7.50 -6.13
N THR A 303 3.67 -6.49 -6.45
CA THR A 303 3.81 -5.17 -5.83
C THR A 303 2.46 -4.59 -5.50
N SER A 304 2.42 -3.79 -4.44
CA SER A 304 1.24 -3.05 -4.03
C SER A 304 1.60 -1.60 -3.69
N ILE A 305 0.63 -0.71 -3.85
CA ILE A 305 0.73 0.66 -3.36
C ILE A 305 -0.12 0.74 -2.10
N LEU A 306 0.35 0.08 -1.05
CA LEU A 306 -0.37 -0.03 0.21
C LEU A 306 0.55 0.34 1.37
N THR A 307 0.13 1.28 2.21
CA THR A 307 0.90 1.71 3.39
C THR A 307 0.22 1.36 4.71
N ILE A 308 -1.08 1.06 4.72
CA ILE A 308 -1.87 0.94 5.94
C ILE A 308 -1.67 2.22 6.79
N THR A 309 -1.33 2.09 8.06
CA THR A 309 -0.99 3.19 8.97
C THR A 309 0.48 3.64 8.87
N SER A 310 1.33 2.86 8.21
CA SER A 310 2.77 3.18 8.10
C SER A 310 3.08 4.40 7.21
N ASN A 311 2.09 4.94 6.47
CA ASN A 311 2.20 6.22 5.78
C ASN A 311 2.63 7.36 6.73
N VAL A 312 2.23 7.32 8.00
CA VAL A 312 2.65 8.27 9.03
C VAL A 312 4.16 8.14 9.30
N VAL A 313 4.62 6.93 9.60
CA VAL A 313 6.03 6.64 9.91
C VAL A 313 6.95 6.95 8.73
N TYR A 314 6.57 6.55 7.52
CA TYR A 314 7.34 6.87 6.31
C TYR A 314 7.36 8.38 6.02
N GLY A 315 6.25 9.08 6.25
CA GLY A 315 6.17 10.52 6.11
C GLY A 315 7.07 11.25 7.11
N GLU A 316 7.03 10.84 8.38
CA GLU A 316 7.91 11.38 9.43
C GLU A 316 9.41 11.15 9.15
N ALA A 317 9.74 10.08 8.44
CA ALA A 317 11.11 9.81 8.03
C ALA A 317 11.59 10.64 6.83
N THR A 318 10.70 11.40 6.17
CA THR A 318 10.98 12.03 4.86
C THR A 318 10.86 13.55 4.92
N GLY A 319 11.87 14.26 4.41
CA GLY A 319 11.90 15.71 4.25
C GLY A 319 10.79 16.24 3.33
N ALA A 320 10.78 17.55 3.07
CA ALA A 320 9.84 18.16 2.14
C ALA A 320 10.02 17.60 0.72
N THR A 321 8.92 17.52 -0.04
CA THR A 321 8.92 17.00 -1.41
C THR A 321 8.46 18.05 -2.43
N PRO A 322 8.89 17.94 -3.69
CA PRO A 322 8.62 18.94 -4.74
C PRO A 322 7.15 19.20 -5.06
N ASP A 323 6.22 18.33 -4.61
CA ASP A 323 4.76 18.53 -4.71
C ASP A 323 4.20 19.57 -3.72
N GLY A 324 5.03 20.07 -2.80
CA GLY A 324 4.66 21.01 -1.74
C GLY A 324 4.37 20.37 -0.39
N ARG A 325 4.49 19.03 -0.25
CA ARG A 325 4.37 18.36 1.04
C ARG A 325 5.47 18.84 1.98
N LYS A 326 5.12 19.23 3.19
CA LYS A 326 6.08 19.69 4.20
C LYS A 326 6.85 18.53 4.82
N ALA A 327 8.09 18.85 5.20
CA ALA A 327 8.97 17.88 5.85
C ALA A 327 8.30 17.22 7.05
N TYR A 328 8.49 15.91 7.17
CA TYR A 328 8.08 15.09 8.31
C TYR A 328 6.57 14.99 8.54
N THR A 329 5.76 15.39 7.56
CA THR A 329 4.32 15.15 7.57
C THR A 329 3.96 13.78 6.97
N SER A 330 2.83 13.22 7.38
CA SER A 330 2.36 11.92 6.87
C SER A 330 2.21 11.92 5.35
N PHE A 331 2.48 10.78 4.72
CA PHE A 331 2.09 10.56 3.33
C PHE A 331 0.58 10.32 3.20
N ALA A 332 0.05 10.49 1.99
CA ALA A 332 -1.25 9.94 1.65
C ALA A 332 -1.23 8.41 1.78
N PRO A 333 -2.29 7.77 2.27
CA PRO A 333 -2.32 6.32 2.46
C PRO A 333 -2.46 5.58 1.12
N GLY A 334 -1.65 4.56 0.92
CA GLY A 334 -1.74 3.66 -0.22
C GLY A 334 -1.67 4.37 -1.58
N ALA A 335 -2.57 3.99 -2.48
CA ALA A 335 -2.72 4.57 -3.82
C ALA A 335 -3.60 5.83 -3.84
N SER A 336 -4.03 6.33 -2.69
CA SER A 336 -4.85 7.55 -2.61
C SER A 336 -4.09 8.76 -3.13
N PRO A 337 -4.77 9.72 -3.75
CA PRO A 337 -4.19 11.03 -4.07
C PRO A 337 -3.63 11.72 -2.83
N SER A 338 -2.67 12.61 -3.03
CA SER A 338 -2.16 13.47 -1.96
C SER A 338 -3.27 14.34 -1.40
N TYR A 339 -3.23 14.64 -0.10
CA TYR A 339 -4.28 15.43 0.56
C TYR A 339 -4.55 16.77 -0.15
N GLY A 340 -5.81 16.96 -0.59
CA GLY A 340 -6.26 18.14 -1.33
C GLY A 340 -5.83 18.17 -2.80
N ALA A 341 -5.24 17.09 -3.32
CA ALA A 341 -4.87 17.00 -4.73
C ALA A 341 -6.07 16.71 -5.62
N GLU A 342 -6.99 15.83 -5.18
CA GLU A 342 -8.19 15.53 -5.95
C GLU A 342 -9.19 16.71 -5.89
N GLN A 343 -9.56 17.19 -7.07
CA GLN A 343 -10.49 18.31 -7.24
C GLN A 343 -11.65 17.95 -8.16
N ASN A 344 -11.52 16.86 -8.92
CA ASN A 344 -12.50 16.42 -9.91
C ASN A 344 -13.46 15.34 -9.38
N GLY A 345 -13.45 15.10 -8.06
CA GLY A 345 -14.37 14.20 -7.38
C GLY A 345 -13.96 12.72 -7.43
N LEU A 346 -14.72 11.91 -6.70
CA LEU A 346 -14.39 10.49 -6.44
C LEU A 346 -14.20 9.66 -7.70
N LEU A 347 -15.04 9.85 -8.73
CA LEU A 347 -14.93 9.06 -9.97
C LEU A 347 -13.60 9.32 -10.68
N ALA A 348 -13.15 10.56 -10.76
CA ALA A 348 -11.88 10.90 -11.36
C ALA A 348 -10.71 10.28 -10.55
N SER A 349 -10.80 10.32 -9.23
CA SER A 349 -9.82 9.69 -8.35
C SER A 349 -9.72 8.17 -8.58
N LEU A 350 -10.87 7.49 -8.65
CA LEU A 350 -10.93 6.06 -8.93
C LEU A 350 -10.43 5.72 -10.35
N ASN A 351 -10.71 6.55 -11.34
CA ASN A 351 -10.20 6.38 -12.70
C ASN A 351 -8.67 6.48 -12.76
N SER A 352 -8.07 7.44 -12.05
CA SER A 352 -6.60 7.53 -11.94
C SER A 352 -5.99 6.27 -11.31
N VAL A 353 -6.61 5.75 -10.24
CA VAL A 353 -6.16 4.50 -9.59
C VAL A 353 -6.31 3.30 -10.53
N ALA A 354 -7.38 3.21 -11.29
CA ALA A 354 -7.63 2.08 -12.19
C ALA A 354 -6.67 2.01 -13.39
N LYS A 355 -5.93 3.08 -13.72
CA LYS A 355 -4.95 3.13 -14.81
C LYS A 355 -3.57 2.61 -14.43
N ILE A 356 -3.28 2.52 -13.15
CA ILE A 356 -1.99 2.05 -12.63
C ILE A 356 -2.08 0.58 -12.21
#